data_7629751cdd51f22b086b8f6cc769e9db
#
_entry.id   7629751cdd51f22b086b8f6cc769e9db
#
_cell.length_a   1.000
_cell.length_b   1.000
_cell.length_c   1.000
_cell.angle_alpha   90.00
_cell.angle_beta   90.00
_cell.angle_gamma   90.00
#
_symmetry.space_group_name_H-M   'P 1'
#
loop_
_entity.id
_entity.type
_entity.pdbx_description
1 polymer ?
#
loop_
_entity_poly.entity_id
_entity_poly.type
_entity_poly.pdbx_seq_one_letter_code
_entity_poly.pdbx_strand_id
1 'polypeptide(L)'
;MLRAENLTKRYRQGEKEVVALAGFTYAFPLGATAVVGPSGSGKTTLLNLLAGFDLPTEGGVFLEETPLHRLPEDARAEVRLKRMGFVFQQWNLIPTLTAWENVAFPLLLAGIPPKARRERALELLERVGLEARASHLPNRLSGGEQQRVALARALALDPPILFADEPTGNLDAESREQVASLLFEAGRERALILVTHDLELAARAERILHLKGGKLVWEEVSKVS
;
A
#
# COMPACT_ATOMS: atom_id res chain seq x y z
N MET A 1 8.78 7.50 10.54
CA MET A 1 8.77 8.06 9.18
C MET A 1 9.49 7.11 8.25
N LEU A 2 8.94 6.83 7.06
CA LEU A 2 9.57 6.02 6.02
C LEU A 2 10.45 6.91 5.13
N ARG A 3 11.69 6.47 4.83
CA ARG A 3 12.66 7.26 4.09
C ARG A 3 13.44 6.39 3.11
N ALA A 4 13.59 6.87 1.88
CA ALA A 4 14.46 6.30 0.85
C ALA A 4 15.68 7.22 0.67
N GLU A 5 16.89 6.65 0.64
CA GLU A 5 18.13 7.39 0.45
C GLU A 5 18.93 6.81 -0.70
N ASN A 6 19.13 7.59 -1.75
CA ASN A 6 19.89 7.24 -2.96
C ASN A 6 19.53 5.86 -3.52
N LEU A 7 18.21 5.57 -3.53
CA LEU A 7 17.68 4.24 -3.83
C LEU A 7 17.83 3.93 -5.32
N THR A 8 18.62 2.92 -5.63
CA THR A 8 18.87 2.46 -7.00
C THR A 8 18.54 0.97 -7.11
N LYS A 9 17.87 0.60 -8.19
CA LYS A 9 17.58 -0.80 -8.51
C LYS A 9 17.89 -1.11 -9.96
N ARG A 10 18.70 -2.15 -10.14
CA ARG A 10 19.06 -2.71 -11.45
C ARG A 10 18.62 -4.17 -11.52
N TYR A 11 18.02 -4.54 -12.63
CA TYR A 11 17.65 -5.92 -12.94
C TYR A 11 18.49 -6.43 -14.11
N ARG A 12 18.90 -7.68 -14.06
CA ARG A 12 19.54 -8.35 -15.20
C ARG A 12 18.48 -9.07 -16.04
N GLN A 13 18.43 -8.75 -17.33
CA GLN A 13 17.63 -9.46 -18.33
C GLN A 13 18.59 -10.07 -19.39
N GLY A 14 19.04 -11.30 -19.15
CA GLY A 14 20.12 -11.92 -19.92
C GLY A 14 21.44 -11.14 -19.76
N GLU A 15 22.01 -10.67 -20.86
CA GLU A 15 23.24 -9.84 -20.85
C GLU A 15 23.00 -8.35 -20.64
N LYS A 16 21.75 -7.90 -20.66
CA LYS A 16 21.40 -6.48 -20.50
C LYS A 16 21.07 -6.16 -19.06
N GLU A 17 21.55 -5.02 -18.59
CA GLU A 17 21.16 -4.41 -17.32
C GLU A 17 20.08 -3.34 -17.56
N VAL A 18 18.98 -3.43 -16.82
CA VAL A 18 17.87 -2.47 -16.86
C VAL A 18 17.85 -1.72 -15.53
N VAL A 19 18.02 -0.40 -15.58
CA VAL A 19 17.90 0.46 -14.41
C VAL A 19 16.43 0.81 -14.22
N ALA A 20 15.80 0.19 -13.23
CA ALA A 20 14.39 0.42 -12.91
C ALA A 20 14.19 1.64 -11.99
N LEU A 21 15.17 1.94 -11.14
CA LEU A 21 15.20 3.11 -10.27
C LEU A 21 16.63 3.61 -10.14
N ALA A 22 16.83 4.94 -10.16
CA ALA A 22 18.16 5.55 -10.17
C ALA A 22 18.26 6.74 -9.21
N GLY A 23 18.86 6.52 -8.02
CA GLY A 23 19.17 7.56 -7.05
C GLY A 23 17.95 8.25 -6.43
N PHE A 24 16.84 7.52 -6.25
CA PHE A 24 15.63 8.08 -5.63
C PHE A 24 15.87 8.38 -4.15
N THR A 25 15.62 9.62 -3.75
CA THR A 25 15.70 10.05 -2.36
C THR A 25 14.43 10.82 -1.99
N TYR A 26 13.72 10.35 -0.97
CA TYR A 26 12.51 10.99 -0.47
C TYR A 26 12.16 10.51 0.94
N ALA A 27 11.60 11.42 1.76
CA ALA A 27 11.04 11.09 3.07
C ALA A 27 9.51 11.24 3.01
N PHE A 28 8.80 10.14 3.25
CA PHE A 28 7.35 10.09 3.19
C PHE A 28 6.74 10.59 4.51
N PRO A 29 6.14 11.80 4.53
CA PRO A 29 5.50 12.33 5.73
C PRO A 29 4.14 11.68 5.97
N LEU A 30 3.48 12.08 7.07
CA LEU A 30 2.05 11.80 7.27
C LEU A 30 1.21 12.47 6.17
N GLY A 31 0.06 11.89 5.89
CA GLY A 31 -0.80 12.26 4.77
C GLY A 31 -0.50 11.47 3.51
N ALA A 32 -1.21 11.78 2.44
CA ALA A 32 -1.11 11.05 1.18
C ALA A 32 -0.01 11.61 0.27
N THR A 33 0.86 10.72 -0.20
CA THR A 33 1.84 10.99 -1.25
C THR A 33 1.53 10.08 -2.44
N ALA A 34 1.10 10.65 -3.56
CA ALA A 34 0.89 9.92 -4.81
C ALA A 34 2.20 9.83 -5.60
N VAL A 35 2.44 8.67 -6.20
CA VAL A 35 3.56 8.44 -7.12
C VAL A 35 2.97 8.16 -8.50
N VAL A 36 3.21 9.06 -9.44
CA VAL A 36 2.68 8.98 -10.81
C VAL A 36 3.81 8.91 -11.84
N GLY A 37 3.48 8.45 -13.02
CA GLY A 37 4.42 8.37 -14.14
C GLY A 37 3.97 7.34 -15.18
N PRO A 38 4.57 7.33 -16.37
CA PRO A 38 4.24 6.39 -17.43
C PRO A 38 4.51 4.93 -17.01
N SER A 39 3.96 3.98 -17.76
CA SER A 39 4.29 2.56 -17.58
C SER A 39 5.80 2.37 -17.69
N GLY A 40 6.37 1.52 -16.84
CA GLY A 40 7.82 1.27 -16.79
C GLY A 40 8.66 2.40 -16.16
N SER A 41 8.06 3.42 -15.55
CA SER A 41 8.82 4.48 -14.89
C SER A 41 9.46 4.10 -13.55
N GLY A 42 9.19 2.89 -13.01
CA GLY A 42 9.77 2.40 -11.77
C GLY A 42 8.84 2.47 -10.54
N LYS A 43 7.55 2.84 -10.70
CA LYS A 43 6.60 3.00 -9.58
C LYS A 43 6.45 1.73 -8.74
N THR A 44 6.15 0.60 -9.37
CA THR A 44 6.00 -0.70 -8.68
C THR A 44 7.33 -1.15 -8.07
N THR A 45 8.45 -0.90 -8.75
CA THR A 45 9.79 -1.15 -8.18
C THR A 45 10.02 -0.32 -6.93
N LEU A 46 9.69 0.98 -6.96
CA LEU A 46 9.80 1.86 -5.80
C LEU A 46 8.95 1.32 -4.63
N LEU A 47 7.68 0.98 -4.89
CA LEU A 47 6.79 0.43 -3.86
C LEU A 47 7.37 -0.85 -3.25
N ASN A 48 7.85 -1.79 -4.07
CA ASN A 48 8.43 -3.04 -3.60
C ASN A 48 9.68 -2.84 -2.74
N LEU A 49 10.53 -1.87 -3.09
CA LEU A 49 11.71 -1.52 -2.30
C LEU A 49 11.33 -0.87 -0.97
N LEU A 50 10.39 0.09 -0.99
CA LEU A 50 9.90 0.77 0.22
C LEU A 50 9.25 -0.19 1.20
N ALA A 51 8.52 -1.18 0.67
CA ALA A 51 7.87 -2.23 1.46
C ALA A 51 8.82 -3.35 1.90
N GLY A 52 10.07 -3.36 1.41
CA GLY A 52 11.04 -4.43 1.69
C GLY A 52 10.68 -5.78 1.07
N PHE A 53 9.84 -5.81 0.02
CA PHE A 53 9.62 -7.01 -0.79
C PHE A 53 10.80 -7.32 -1.70
N ASP A 54 11.55 -6.30 -2.09
CA ASP A 54 12.79 -6.41 -2.86
C ASP A 54 13.89 -5.58 -2.19
N LEU A 55 15.14 -5.86 -2.55
CA LEU A 55 16.30 -5.17 -2.00
C LEU A 55 16.89 -4.21 -3.04
N PRO A 56 17.35 -3.03 -2.63
CA PRO A 56 18.02 -2.10 -3.54
C PRO A 56 19.39 -2.65 -3.98
N THR A 57 19.84 -2.22 -5.16
CA THR A 57 21.21 -2.46 -5.63
C THR A 57 22.19 -1.49 -4.95
N GLU A 58 21.73 -0.24 -4.74
CA GLU A 58 22.47 0.80 -4.02
C GLU A 58 21.51 1.64 -3.20
N GLY A 59 22.04 2.31 -2.18
CA GLY A 59 21.23 3.12 -1.27
C GLY A 59 20.45 2.28 -0.27
N GLY A 60 19.38 2.83 0.30
CA GLY A 60 18.65 2.15 1.34
C GLY A 60 17.26 2.70 1.64
N VAL A 61 16.48 1.85 2.30
CA VAL A 61 15.17 2.21 2.87
C VAL A 61 15.26 2.13 4.37
N PHE A 62 14.71 3.14 5.03
CA PHE A 62 14.72 3.28 6.48
C PHE A 62 13.29 3.49 6.99
N LEU A 63 12.89 2.72 7.97
CA LEU A 63 11.72 2.99 8.78
C LEU A 63 12.18 3.54 10.12
N GLU A 64 11.95 4.84 10.34
CA GLU A 64 12.59 5.57 11.44
C GLU A 64 14.12 5.42 11.34
N GLU A 65 14.78 4.84 12.35
CA GLU A 65 16.23 4.58 12.33
C GLU A 65 16.58 3.14 11.85
N THR A 66 15.56 2.31 11.55
CA THR A 66 15.77 0.92 11.16
C THR A 66 16.05 0.78 9.66
N PRO A 67 17.24 0.32 9.25
CA PRO A 67 17.59 0.10 7.85
C PRO A 67 16.95 -1.20 7.33
N LEU A 68 15.76 -1.11 6.71
CA LEU A 68 14.99 -2.28 6.24
C LEU A 68 15.79 -3.16 5.27
N HIS A 69 16.60 -2.55 4.42
CA HIS A 69 17.42 -3.25 3.42
C HIS A 69 18.54 -4.12 4.02
N ARG A 70 18.86 -3.93 5.31
CA ARG A 70 19.86 -4.73 6.04
C ARG A 70 19.27 -5.84 6.91
N LEU A 71 17.96 -5.83 7.09
CA LEU A 71 17.29 -6.85 7.89
C LEU A 71 17.23 -8.18 7.14
N PRO A 72 17.32 -9.33 7.82
CA PRO A 72 16.98 -10.62 7.25
C PRO A 72 15.49 -10.66 6.87
N GLU A 73 15.11 -11.59 5.97
CA GLU A 73 13.75 -11.64 5.42
C GLU A 73 12.68 -11.79 6.52
N ASP A 74 12.91 -12.65 7.50
CA ASP A 74 11.94 -12.86 8.59
C ASP A 74 11.67 -11.57 9.39
N ALA A 75 12.73 -10.79 9.66
CA ALA A 75 12.58 -9.50 10.35
C ALA A 75 11.88 -8.46 9.47
N ARG A 76 12.15 -8.44 8.14
CA ARG A 76 11.41 -7.59 7.21
C ARG A 76 9.93 -7.98 7.13
N ALA A 77 9.64 -9.28 7.11
CA ALA A 77 8.26 -9.79 7.10
C ALA A 77 7.51 -9.38 8.38
N GLU A 78 8.17 -9.40 9.53
CA GLU A 78 7.59 -8.93 10.79
C GLU A 78 7.31 -7.41 10.76
N VAL A 79 8.23 -6.61 10.22
CA VAL A 79 8.02 -5.16 10.03
C VAL A 79 6.85 -4.91 9.08
N ARG A 80 6.78 -5.62 7.94
CA ARG A 80 5.63 -5.52 7.02
C ARG A 80 4.32 -5.82 7.72
N LEU A 81 4.27 -6.94 8.44
CA LEU A 81 3.06 -7.35 9.17
C LEU A 81 2.58 -6.28 10.15
N LYS A 82 3.50 -5.75 10.97
CA LYS A 82 3.13 -4.87 12.10
C LYS A 82 3.05 -3.39 11.75
N ARG A 83 3.78 -2.94 10.71
CA ARG A 83 3.98 -1.52 10.44
C ARG A 83 3.48 -1.06 9.07
N MET A 84 3.01 -1.99 8.23
CA MET A 84 2.62 -1.69 6.86
C MET A 84 1.29 -2.35 6.50
N GLY A 85 0.38 -1.59 5.91
CA GLY A 85 -0.84 -2.10 5.28
C GLY A 85 -0.72 -2.04 3.76
N PHE A 86 -1.39 -2.95 3.06
CA PHE A 86 -1.29 -3.07 1.61
C PHE A 86 -2.66 -3.19 0.96
N VAL A 87 -2.91 -2.35 -0.04
CA VAL A 87 -4.09 -2.37 -0.91
C VAL A 87 -3.60 -2.47 -2.35
N PHE A 88 -3.96 -3.54 -3.05
CA PHE A 88 -3.53 -3.80 -4.43
C PHE A 88 -4.71 -3.69 -5.39
N GLN A 89 -4.41 -3.50 -6.68
CA GLN A 89 -5.38 -3.50 -7.77
C GLN A 89 -6.15 -4.83 -7.85
N GLN A 90 -5.44 -5.95 -7.71
CA GLN A 90 -6.04 -7.27 -7.49
C GLN A 90 -6.16 -7.45 -5.98
N TRP A 91 -7.33 -7.55 -5.48
CA TRP A 91 -7.69 -7.51 -4.05
C TRP A 91 -6.91 -8.48 -3.16
N ASN A 92 -6.34 -9.55 -3.76
CA ASN A 92 -5.52 -10.57 -3.10
C ASN A 92 -6.20 -11.12 -1.82
N LEU A 93 -7.53 -11.28 -1.86
CA LEU A 93 -8.28 -11.93 -0.81
C LEU A 93 -8.03 -13.44 -0.87
N ILE A 94 -7.99 -14.07 0.29
CA ILE A 94 -7.91 -15.53 0.40
C ILE A 94 -9.30 -16.09 0.07
N PRO A 95 -9.46 -16.85 -1.04
CA PRO A 95 -10.78 -17.18 -1.58
C PRO A 95 -11.60 -18.14 -0.70
N THR A 96 -10.93 -18.87 0.19
CA THR A 96 -11.54 -19.83 1.13
C THR A 96 -11.93 -19.22 2.46
N LEU A 97 -11.55 -17.97 2.72
CA LEU A 97 -11.88 -17.23 3.92
C LEU A 97 -13.02 -16.25 3.65
N THR A 98 -13.92 -16.11 4.60
CA THR A 98 -14.97 -15.07 4.59
C THR A 98 -14.38 -13.66 4.66
N ALA A 99 -15.20 -12.63 4.46
CA ALA A 99 -14.76 -11.25 4.55
C ALA A 99 -14.12 -10.94 5.90
N TRP A 100 -14.78 -11.30 7.02
CA TRP A 100 -14.22 -11.04 8.36
C TRP A 100 -12.94 -11.85 8.62
N GLU A 101 -12.82 -13.08 8.13
CA GLU A 101 -11.62 -13.90 8.27
C GLU A 101 -10.45 -13.34 7.45
N ASN A 102 -10.72 -12.81 6.25
CA ASN A 102 -9.71 -12.08 5.47
C ASN A 102 -9.18 -10.86 6.24
N VAL A 103 -10.06 -10.06 6.84
CA VAL A 103 -9.66 -8.89 7.66
C VAL A 103 -8.92 -9.34 8.91
N ALA A 104 -9.34 -10.43 9.55
CA ALA A 104 -8.72 -10.99 10.75
C ALA A 104 -7.37 -11.67 10.49
N PHE A 105 -7.02 -11.99 9.24
CA PHE A 105 -5.84 -12.77 8.90
C PHE A 105 -4.52 -12.16 9.40
N PRO A 106 -4.24 -10.86 9.20
CA PRO A 106 -3.06 -10.22 9.79
C PRO A 106 -3.03 -10.29 11.32
N LEU A 107 -4.18 -10.18 11.97
CA LEU A 107 -4.31 -10.28 13.42
C LEU A 107 -3.99 -11.70 13.91
N LEU A 108 -4.35 -12.72 13.12
CA LEU A 108 -3.99 -14.12 13.39
C LEU A 108 -2.47 -14.29 13.36
N LEU A 109 -1.81 -13.77 12.32
CA LEU A 109 -0.35 -13.84 12.18
C LEU A 109 0.38 -13.08 13.29
N ALA A 110 -0.22 -12.02 13.80
CA ALA A 110 0.31 -11.25 14.94
C ALA A 110 0.02 -11.89 16.31
N GLY A 111 -0.62 -13.07 16.35
CA GLY A 111 -0.90 -13.79 17.60
C GLY A 111 -2.05 -13.22 18.43
N ILE A 112 -2.90 -12.37 17.86
CA ILE A 112 -4.06 -11.79 18.57
C ILE A 112 -5.09 -12.91 18.87
N PRO A 113 -5.66 -12.97 20.10
CA PRO A 113 -6.62 -14.00 20.47
C PRO A 113 -7.89 -14.03 19.58
N PRO A 114 -8.53 -15.21 19.40
CA PRO A 114 -9.66 -15.38 18.47
C PRO A 114 -10.81 -14.39 18.66
N LYS A 115 -11.21 -14.14 19.89
CA LYS A 115 -12.31 -13.21 20.22
C LYS A 115 -11.95 -11.78 19.77
N ALA A 116 -10.79 -11.28 20.18
CA ALA A 116 -10.34 -9.93 19.84
C ALA A 116 -10.15 -9.75 18.33
N ARG A 117 -9.64 -10.78 17.62
CA ARG A 117 -9.53 -10.74 16.14
C ARG A 117 -10.89 -10.56 15.48
N ARG A 118 -11.89 -11.31 15.93
CA ARG A 118 -13.24 -11.26 15.35
C ARG A 118 -13.88 -9.89 15.60
N GLU A 119 -13.81 -9.41 16.85
CA GLU A 119 -14.33 -8.08 17.22
C GLU A 119 -13.70 -6.98 16.37
N ARG A 120 -12.36 -6.97 16.26
CA ARG A 120 -11.64 -5.98 15.44
C ARG A 120 -11.98 -6.09 13.95
N ALA A 121 -12.09 -7.29 13.41
CA ALA A 121 -12.43 -7.49 12.01
C ALA A 121 -13.85 -7.00 11.69
N LEU A 122 -14.82 -7.24 12.55
CA LEU A 122 -16.20 -6.79 12.38
C LEU A 122 -16.29 -5.25 12.49
N GLU A 123 -15.60 -4.63 13.45
CA GLU A 123 -15.48 -3.17 13.55
C GLU A 123 -14.96 -2.54 12.25
N LEU A 124 -13.91 -3.11 11.68
CA LEU A 124 -13.33 -2.60 10.43
C LEU A 124 -14.25 -2.82 9.22
N LEU A 125 -14.99 -3.93 9.17
CA LEU A 125 -15.99 -4.16 8.14
C LEU A 125 -17.16 -3.17 8.24
N GLU A 126 -17.61 -2.83 9.45
CA GLU A 126 -18.60 -1.80 9.69
C GLU A 126 -18.11 -0.44 9.16
N ARG A 127 -16.87 -0.05 9.47
CA ARG A 127 -16.26 1.21 8.99
C ARG A 127 -16.21 1.32 7.47
N VAL A 128 -16.11 0.21 6.75
CA VAL A 128 -16.14 0.19 5.28
C VAL A 128 -17.52 -0.14 4.70
N GLY A 129 -18.58 -0.18 5.54
CA GLY A 129 -19.96 -0.41 5.13
C GLY A 129 -20.25 -1.85 4.69
N LEU A 130 -19.57 -2.86 5.26
CA LEU A 130 -19.69 -4.26 4.89
C LEU A 130 -20.07 -5.18 6.06
N GLU A 131 -20.65 -4.67 7.12
CA GLU A 131 -21.09 -5.47 8.29
C GLU A 131 -22.01 -6.63 7.87
N ALA A 132 -23.02 -6.36 7.04
CA ALA A 132 -23.95 -7.36 6.52
C ALA A 132 -23.29 -8.41 5.58
N ARG A 133 -22.06 -8.17 5.13
CA ARG A 133 -21.28 -9.03 4.24
C ARG A 133 -20.20 -9.82 4.95
N ALA A 134 -20.07 -9.68 6.26
CA ALA A 134 -18.95 -10.26 7.04
C ALA A 134 -18.76 -11.77 6.82
N SER A 135 -19.84 -12.53 6.68
CA SER A 135 -19.81 -13.99 6.47
C SER A 135 -19.72 -14.43 5.00
N HIS A 136 -19.65 -13.48 4.04
CA HIS A 136 -19.58 -13.83 2.62
C HIS A 136 -18.15 -14.19 2.23
N LEU A 137 -18.04 -15.19 1.33
CA LEU A 137 -16.79 -15.51 0.64
C LEU A 137 -16.50 -14.46 -0.46
N PRO A 138 -15.23 -14.25 -0.87
CA PRO A 138 -14.87 -13.29 -1.90
C PRO A 138 -15.66 -13.40 -3.21
N ASN A 139 -15.97 -14.61 -3.64
CA ASN A 139 -16.76 -14.87 -4.87
C ASN A 139 -18.24 -14.45 -4.76
N ARG A 140 -18.71 -14.05 -3.58
CA ARG A 140 -20.06 -13.51 -3.33
C ARG A 140 -20.07 -12.00 -3.16
N LEU A 141 -18.93 -11.36 -3.33
CA LEU A 141 -18.74 -9.93 -3.18
C LEU A 141 -18.48 -9.28 -4.55
N SER A 142 -19.03 -8.08 -4.77
CA SER A 142 -18.67 -7.26 -5.92
C SER A 142 -17.20 -6.83 -5.87
N GLY A 143 -16.63 -6.33 -6.97
CA GLY A 143 -15.25 -5.84 -7.00
C GLY A 143 -15.00 -4.72 -5.98
N GLY A 144 -15.92 -3.76 -5.87
CA GLY A 144 -15.85 -2.69 -4.88
C GLY A 144 -15.96 -3.19 -3.43
N GLU A 145 -16.81 -4.19 -3.17
CA GLU A 145 -16.90 -4.82 -1.85
C GLU A 145 -15.60 -5.57 -1.52
N GLN A 146 -15.03 -6.32 -2.47
CA GLN A 146 -13.74 -7.01 -2.28
C GLN A 146 -12.61 -6.02 -1.97
N GLN A 147 -12.57 -4.88 -2.66
CA GLN A 147 -11.56 -3.85 -2.41
C GLN A 147 -11.73 -3.20 -1.03
N ARG A 148 -12.96 -2.97 -0.59
CA ARG A 148 -13.21 -2.48 0.77
C ARG A 148 -12.83 -3.51 1.85
N VAL A 149 -13.02 -4.81 1.60
CA VAL A 149 -12.48 -5.86 2.48
C VAL A 149 -10.95 -5.83 2.51
N ALA A 150 -10.30 -5.66 1.35
CA ALA A 150 -8.84 -5.55 1.26
C ALA A 150 -8.32 -4.31 2.02
N LEU A 151 -9.01 -3.18 1.94
CA LEU A 151 -8.70 -1.98 2.71
C LEU A 151 -8.87 -2.20 4.23
N ALA A 152 -9.97 -2.81 4.65
CA ALA A 152 -10.19 -3.17 6.05
C ALA A 152 -9.08 -4.11 6.58
N ARG A 153 -8.68 -5.11 5.79
CA ARG A 153 -7.55 -6.00 6.11
C ARG A 153 -6.23 -5.23 6.25
N ALA A 154 -5.96 -4.28 5.35
CA ALA A 154 -4.75 -3.46 5.42
C ALA A 154 -4.68 -2.62 6.71
N LEU A 155 -5.83 -2.27 7.29
CA LEU A 155 -5.96 -1.48 8.52
C LEU A 155 -6.06 -2.33 9.80
N ALA A 156 -6.03 -3.66 9.69
CA ALA A 156 -6.31 -4.56 10.81
C ALA A 156 -5.41 -4.31 12.04
N LEU A 157 -4.11 -4.17 11.82
CA LEU A 157 -3.10 -3.92 12.87
C LEU A 157 -2.81 -2.43 13.10
N ASP A 158 -3.63 -1.54 12.55
CA ASP A 158 -3.47 -0.08 12.65
C ASP A 158 -2.05 0.41 12.25
N PRO A 159 -1.58 0.04 11.05
CA PRO A 159 -0.20 0.33 10.65
C PRO A 159 0.02 1.82 10.41
N PRO A 160 1.20 2.38 10.75
CA PRO A 160 1.54 3.77 10.47
C PRO A 160 1.80 4.08 8.99
N ILE A 161 1.95 3.04 8.15
CA ILE A 161 2.19 3.17 6.71
C ILE A 161 1.13 2.36 5.97
N LEU A 162 0.55 2.97 4.93
CA LEU A 162 -0.39 2.34 4.04
C LEU A 162 0.11 2.47 2.61
N PHE A 163 0.33 1.34 1.94
CA PHE A 163 0.67 1.28 0.53
C PHE A 163 -0.58 0.96 -0.28
N ALA A 164 -0.78 1.69 -1.38
CA ALA A 164 -1.85 1.44 -2.32
C ALA A 164 -1.29 1.42 -3.75
N ASP A 165 -1.41 0.28 -4.44
CA ASP A 165 -0.96 0.11 -5.82
C ASP A 165 -2.18 -0.03 -6.72
N GLU A 166 -2.48 1.01 -7.52
CA GLU A 166 -3.64 1.10 -8.42
C GLU A 166 -4.97 0.68 -7.75
N PRO A 167 -5.29 1.20 -6.55
CA PRO A 167 -6.34 0.65 -5.68
C PRO A 167 -7.75 0.72 -6.27
N THR A 168 -7.97 1.50 -7.33
CA THR A 168 -9.27 1.72 -7.96
C THR A 168 -9.33 1.29 -9.42
N GLY A 169 -8.25 0.70 -9.95
CA GLY A 169 -8.09 0.45 -11.39
C GLY A 169 -9.11 -0.53 -12.00
N ASN A 170 -9.70 -1.42 -11.23
CA ASN A 170 -10.66 -2.44 -11.68
C ASN A 170 -12.10 -2.17 -11.20
N LEU A 171 -12.41 -0.94 -10.78
CA LEU A 171 -13.70 -0.60 -10.17
C LEU A 171 -14.56 0.25 -11.10
N ASP A 172 -15.88 0.09 -10.99
CA ASP A 172 -16.85 1.03 -11.54
C ASP A 172 -16.74 2.40 -10.84
N ALA A 173 -17.35 3.43 -11.43
CA ALA A 173 -17.21 4.81 -10.96
C ALA A 173 -17.69 5.03 -9.51
N GLU A 174 -18.79 4.40 -9.11
CA GLU A 174 -19.34 4.53 -7.76
C GLU A 174 -18.43 3.84 -6.72
N SER A 175 -18.04 2.59 -6.98
CA SER A 175 -17.11 1.84 -6.13
C SER A 175 -15.75 2.52 -6.03
N ARG A 176 -15.25 3.12 -7.13
CA ARG A 176 -14.01 3.90 -7.17
C ARG A 176 -14.05 5.05 -6.17
N GLU A 177 -15.12 5.86 -6.20
CA GLU A 177 -15.25 7.01 -5.31
C GLU A 177 -15.35 6.59 -3.84
N GLN A 178 -16.11 5.53 -3.56
CA GLN A 178 -16.23 4.98 -2.19
C GLN A 178 -14.87 4.51 -1.66
N VAL A 179 -14.13 3.71 -2.45
CA VAL A 179 -12.81 3.20 -2.04
C VAL A 179 -11.81 4.33 -1.89
N ALA A 180 -11.79 5.30 -2.82
CA ALA A 180 -10.92 6.46 -2.75
C ALA A 180 -11.17 7.27 -1.47
N SER A 181 -12.43 7.58 -1.17
CA SER A 181 -12.79 8.34 0.04
C SER A 181 -12.32 7.63 1.32
N LEU A 182 -12.57 6.34 1.45
CA LEU A 182 -12.11 5.53 2.60
C LEU A 182 -10.58 5.46 2.69
N LEU A 183 -9.89 5.33 1.54
CA LEU A 183 -8.43 5.26 1.48
C LEU A 183 -7.79 6.58 1.96
N PHE A 184 -8.26 7.71 1.46
CA PHE A 184 -7.75 9.02 1.86
C PHE A 184 -8.11 9.38 3.31
N GLU A 185 -9.29 9.00 3.79
CA GLU A 185 -9.64 9.12 5.20
C GLU A 185 -8.66 8.34 6.08
N ALA A 186 -8.41 7.07 5.73
CA ALA A 186 -7.42 6.25 6.45
C ALA A 186 -6.00 6.85 6.38
N GLY A 187 -5.65 7.55 5.30
CA GLY A 187 -4.35 8.19 5.07
C GLY A 187 -4.09 9.44 5.91
N ARG A 188 -5.11 10.07 6.52
CA ARG A 188 -4.92 11.33 7.26
C ARG A 188 -3.96 11.22 8.46
N GLU A 189 -3.98 10.07 9.12
CA GLU A 189 -3.16 9.80 10.31
C GLU A 189 -1.99 8.85 10.04
N ARG A 190 -1.71 8.55 8.77
CA ARG A 190 -0.69 7.60 8.30
C ARG A 190 0.09 8.17 7.15
N ALA A 191 1.27 7.60 6.87
CA ALA A 191 1.92 7.81 5.59
C ALA A 191 1.23 6.92 4.54
N LEU A 192 0.34 7.50 3.74
CA LEU A 192 -0.26 6.82 2.58
C LEU A 192 0.63 7.02 1.35
N ILE A 193 1.17 5.93 0.82
CA ILE A 193 1.93 5.92 -0.43
C ILE A 193 1.05 5.29 -1.51
N LEU A 194 0.57 6.12 -2.43
CA LEU A 194 -0.34 5.75 -3.50
C LEU A 194 0.39 5.72 -4.84
N VAL A 195 0.48 4.55 -5.46
CA VAL A 195 0.95 4.41 -6.84
C VAL A 195 -0.27 4.37 -7.76
N THR A 196 -0.35 5.27 -8.72
CA THR A 196 -1.45 5.29 -9.68
C THR A 196 -1.07 5.99 -10.99
N HIS A 197 -1.76 5.64 -12.06
CA HIS A 197 -1.78 6.39 -13.32
C HIS A 197 -3.04 7.27 -13.46
N ASP A 198 -3.99 7.16 -12.54
CA ASP A 198 -5.18 7.99 -12.45
C ASP A 198 -4.82 9.34 -11.82
N LEU A 199 -4.80 10.39 -12.65
CA LEU A 199 -4.43 11.75 -12.23
C LEU A 199 -5.51 12.39 -11.34
N GLU A 200 -6.79 12.02 -11.50
CA GLU A 200 -7.86 12.52 -10.64
C GLU A 200 -7.72 11.95 -9.23
N LEU A 201 -7.39 10.67 -9.13
CA LEU A 201 -7.09 10.05 -7.83
C LEU A 201 -5.81 10.65 -7.21
N ALA A 202 -4.75 10.84 -7.99
CA ALA A 202 -3.50 11.43 -7.54
C ALA A 202 -3.67 12.87 -7.03
N ALA A 203 -4.54 13.66 -7.68
CA ALA A 203 -4.82 15.05 -7.30
C ALA A 203 -5.46 15.21 -5.91
N ARG A 204 -5.95 14.13 -5.32
CA ARG A 204 -6.49 14.11 -3.93
C ARG A 204 -5.38 14.00 -2.87
N ALA A 205 -4.15 13.67 -3.27
CA ALA A 205 -3.02 13.58 -2.36
C ALA A 205 -2.44 14.97 -2.04
N GLU A 206 -1.87 15.12 -0.84
CA GLU A 206 -1.19 16.36 -0.44
C GLU A 206 0.10 16.57 -1.24
N ARG A 207 0.69 15.48 -1.77
CA ARG A 207 1.94 15.51 -2.56
C ARG A 207 1.85 14.54 -3.73
N ILE A 208 2.39 14.97 -4.86
CA ILE A 208 2.47 14.12 -6.06
C ILE A 208 3.93 14.07 -6.52
N LEU A 209 4.48 12.87 -6.57
CA LEU A 209 5.84 12.61 -7.06
C LEU A 209 5.76 12.08 -8.48
N HIS A 210 6.41 12.77 -9.41
CA HIS A 210 6.46 12.40 -10.81
C HIS A 210 7.73 11.58 -11.09
N LEU A 211 7.55 10.29 -11.41
CA LEU A 211 8.62 9.39 -11.83
C LEU A 211 8.72 9.30 -13.36
N LYS A 212 9.94 9.41 -13.88
CA LYS A 212 10.24 9.18 -15.30
C LYS A 212 11.61 8.53 -15.45
N GLY A 213 11.67 7.38 -16.15
CA GLY A 213 12.93 6.65 -16.37
C GLY A 213 13.65 6.28 -15.08
N GLY A 214 12.92 5.87 -14.05
CA GLY A 214 13.47 5.48 -12.75
C GLY A 214 13.92 6.63 -11.86
N LYS A 215 13.65 7.89 -12.22
CA LYS A 215 14.06 9.07 -11.45
C LYS A 215 12.85 9.89 -10.99
N LEU A 216 12.96 10.47 -9.82
CA LEU A 216 12.07 11.54 -9.38
C LEU A 216 12.43 12.81 -10.16
N VAL A 217 11.52 13.28 -11.01
CA VAL A 217 11.75 14.46 -11.86
C VAL A 217 11.09 15.71 -11.34
N TRP A 218 10.02 15.57 -10.57
CA TRP A 218 9.27 16.69 -10.01
C TRP A 218 8.39 16.27 -8.84
N GLU A 219 8.20 17.18 -7.89
CA GLU A 219 7.27 17.07 -6.77
C GLU A 219 6.27 18.24 -6.85
N GLU A 220 5.00 17.91 -6.72
CA GLU A 220 3.91 18.85 -6.56
C GLU A 220 3.33 18.74 -5.17
N VAL A 221 3.21 19.86 -4.47
CA VAL A 221 2.57 19.93 -3.15
C VAL A 221 1.25 20.66 -3.32
N SER A 222 0.15 19.96 -3.08
CA SER A 222 -1.18 20.56 -3.08
C SER A 222 -1.28 21.54 -1.92
N LYS A 223 -1.61 22.78 -2.23
CA LYS A 223 -2.04 23.75 -1.21
C LYS A 223 -3.45 23.36 -0.78
N VAL A 224 -3.56 22.39 0.12
CA VAL A 224 -4.83 22.13 0.78
C VAL A 224 -5.06 23.30 1.73
N SER A 225 -6.05 24.12 1.39
CA SER A 225 -6.54 25.22 2.22
C SER A 225 -7.40 24.67 3.34
#